data_d9ba0323f9dec5c22639ec9b82b6bffe
#
_entry.id   d9ba0323f9dec5c22639ec9b82b6bffe
#
_cell.length_a   1.000
_cell.length_b   1.000
_cell.length_c   1.000
_cell.angle_alpha   90.00
_cell.angle_beta   90.00
_cell.angle_gamma   90.00
#
_symmetry.space_group_name_H-M   'P 1'
#
loop_
_entity.id
_entity.type
_entity.pdbx_description
1 polymer ?
#
loop_
_entity_poly.entity_id
_entity_poly.type
_entity_poly.pdbx_seq_one_letter_code
_entity_poly.pdbx_strand_id
1 'polypeptide(L)'
;MNLLKMMKMMSMMTRGYIRTYSELMELTTFEERFRYLKLEANVGDATFGFDRYLNQQFYHSSEWKSLRNEIIIRDNACDLAMPDHELSKRIIIHHMNPISKNDLIHQTDFLLNPEYLICTSHKTHSAIHYGDESLLENAIVERTKNDTCPWRR
;
A
#
# COMPACT_ATOMS: atom_id res chain seq x y z
N MET A 1 -17.21 -2.89 -26.36
CA MET A 1 -16.66 -2.96 -24.98
C MET A 1 -16.87 -4.38 -24.47
N ASN A 2 -15.80 -5.03 -24.02
CA ASN A 2 -15.84 -6.44 -23.56
C ASN A 2 -16.69 -6.54 -22.28
N LEU A 3 -17.49 -7.61 -22.12
CA LEU A 3 -18.33 -7.89 -20.96
C LEU A 3 -17.55 -7.82 -19.64
N LEU A 4 -16.31 -8.30 -19.66
CA LEU A 4 -15.39 -8.24 -18.51
C LEU A 4 -15.07 -6.80 -18.11
N LYS A 5 -14.88 -5.92 -19.08
CA LYS A 5 -14.63 -4.49 -18.86
C LYS A 5 -15.87 -3.77 -18.33
N MET A 6 -17.05 -4.19 -18.77
CA MET A 6 -18.35 -3.70 -18.26
C MET A 6 -18.61 -4.14 -16.82
N MET A 7 -18.34 -5.41 -16.50
CA MET A 7 -18.46 -5.93 -15.12
C MET A 7 -17.46 -5.23 -14.17
N LYS A 8 -16.22 -4.99 -14.64
CA LYS A 8 -15.22 -4.23 -13.89
C LYS A 8 -15.67 -2.78 -13.65
N MET A 9 -16.27 -2.12 -14.66
CA MET A 9 -16.86 -0.78 -14.50
C MET A 9 -18.07 -0.75 -13.55
N MET A 10 -18.95 -1.74 -13.59
CA MET A 10 -20.09 -1.82 -12.67
C MET A 10 -19.64 -2.08 -11.23
N SER A 11 -18.62 -2.92 -11.03
CA SER A 11 -18.01 -3.13 -9.71
C SER A 11 -17.31 -1.85 -9.18
N MET A 12 -16.76 -1.02 -10.08
CA MET A 12 -16.19 0.28 -9.75
C MET A 12 -17.23 1.28 -9.27
N MET A 13 -18.47 1.22 -9.77
CA MET A 13 -19.55 2.12 -9.36
C MET A 13 -20.12 1.82 -7.97
N THR A 14 -19.97 0.59 -7.49
CA THR A 14 -20.53 0.15 -6.19
C THR A 14 -19.53 0.15 -5.03
N ARG A 15 -18.22 0.07 -5.31
CA ARG A 15 -17.15 -0.02 -4.28
C ARG A 15 -16.00 0.98 -4.45
N GLY A 16 -16.07 1.88 -5.41
CA GLY A 16 -14.94 2.70 -5.79
C GLY A 16 -13.92 1.92 -6.66
N TYR A 17 -12.82 2.58 -7.00
CA TYR A 17 -11.76 2.02 -7.84
C TYR A 17 -10.99 0.93 -7.08
N ILE A 18 -10.92 -0.27 -7.63
CA ILE A 18 -10.15 -1.40 -7.05
C ILE A 18 -8.73 -1.34 -7.60
N ARG A 19 -7.76 -1.23 -6.70
CA ARG A 19 -6.33 -1.17 -7.00
C ARG A 19 -5.73 -2.55 -6.96
N THR A 20 -4.86 -2.85 -7.92
CA THR A 20 -4.20 -4.16 -8.06
C THR A 20 -2.70 -4.01 -8.21
N TYR A 21 -1.95 -5.02 -7.77
CA TYR A 21 -0.50 -5.11 -7.96
C TYR A 21 -0.14 -5.10 -9.45
N SER A 22 -0.85 -5.87 -10.27
CA SER A 22 -0.59 -5.96 -11.70
C SER A 22 -0.70 -4.61 -12.41
N GLU A 23 -1.74 -3.82 -12.08
CA GLU A 23 -1.88 -2.45 -12.63
C GLU A 23 -0.79 -1.51 -12.10
N LEU A 24 -0.44 -1.62 -10.82
CA LEU A 24 0.63 -0.80 -10.23
C LEU A 24 1.98 -1.02 -10.92
N MET A 25 2.29 -2.26 -11.27
CA MET A 25 3.56 -2.62 -11.90
C MET A 25 3.69 -2.11 -13.34
N GLU A 26 2.59 -1.75 -14.00
CA GLU A 26 2.60 -1.09 -15.31
C GLU A 26 3.02 0.39 -15.20
N LEU A 27 2.94 0.99 -14.02
CA LEU A 27 3.31 2.36 -13.76
C LEU A 27 4.81 2.45 -13.43
N THR A 28 5.53 3.33 -14.11
CA THR A 28 7.00 3.39 -14.03
C THR A 28 7.53 4.54 -13.20
N THR A 29 6.75 5.60 -13.01
CA THR A 29 7.16 6.78 -12.25
C THR A 29 6.53 6.81 -10.87
N PHE A 30 7.21 7.51 -9.95
CA PHE A 30 6.69 7.75 -8.60
C PHE A 30 5.34 8.47 -8.63
N GLU A 31 5.22 9.51 -9.44
CA GLU A 31 4.02 10.35 -9.53
C GLU A 31 2.80 9.54 -10.01
N GLU A 32 3.00 8.65 -10.99
CA GLU A 32 1.94 7.75 -11.47
C GLU A 32 1.51 6.78 -10.38
N ARG A 33 2.47 6.14 -9.72
CA ARG A 33 2.20 5.20 -8.62
C ARG A 33 1.54 5.86 -7.43
N PHE A 34 2.03 7.02 -7.00
CA PHE A 34 1.43 7.74 -5.89
C PHE A 34 0.00 8.18 -6.21
N ARG A 35 -0.24 8.73 -7.39
CA ARG A 35 -1.59 9.11 -7.85
C ARG A 35 -2.54 7.91 -7.89
N TYR A 36 -2.04 6.76 -8.29
CA TYR A 36 -2.80 5.51 -8.32
C TYR A 36 -3.16 5.02 -6.92
N LEU A 37 -2.22 5.10 -5.98
CA LEU A 37 -2.34 4.55 -4.64
C LEU A 37 -3.04 5.48 -3.65
N LYS A 38 -2.91 6.81 -3.80
CA LYS A 38 -3.41 7.76 -2.81
C LYS A 38 -4.89 7.54 -2.50
N LEU A 39 -5.19 7.55 -1.23
CA LEU A 39 -6.55 7.52 -0.72
C LEU A 39 -6.96 8.96 -0.39
N GLU A 40 -8.15 9.37 -0.77
CA GLU A 40 -8.68 10.67 -0.36
C GLU A 40 -9.15 10.53 1.09
N ALA A 41 -8.32 10.95 2.03
CA ALA A 41 -8.56 11.21 3.47
C ALA A 41 -9.71 10.48 4.21
N ASN A 42 -10.42 9.58 3.59
CA ASN A 42 -11.35 8.67 4.22
C ASN A 42 -10.57 7.50 4.83
N VAL A 43 -9.73 7.84 5.81
CA VAL A 43 -9.32 6.86 6.80
C VAL A 43 -10.62 6.44 7.46
N GLY A 44 -11.13 5.28 7.08
CA GLY A 44 -12.38 4.80 7.60
C GLY A 44 -12.32 4.83 9.12
N ASP A 45 -13.34 5.44 9.75
CA ASP A 45 -13.53 5.46 11.20
C ASP A 45 -13.49 4.06 11.83
N ALA A 46 -13.57 3.03 11.01
CA ALA A 46 -13.52 1.62 11.38
C ALA A 46 -12.14 1.12 11.86
N THR A 47 -11.03 1.80 11.55
CA THR A 47 -9.68 1.29 11.85
C THR A 47 -9.22 1.58 13.27
N PHE A 48 -9.84 2.49 14.00
CA PHE A 48 -9.38 3.00 15.30
C PHE A 48 -10.44 2.91 16.41
N GLY A 49 -11.15 1.82 16.58
CA GLY A 49 -12.13 1.73 17.64
C GLY A 49 -12.46 0.30 18.00
N PHE A 50 -13.73 -0.04 17.98
CA PHE A 50 -14.29 -1.36 18.32
C PHE A 50 -13.67 -2.52 17.55
N ASP A 51 -13.12 -2.26 16.36
CA ASP A 51 -12.57 -3.28 15.46
C ASP A 51 -11.09 -3.59 15.72
N ARG A 52 -10.46 -2.94 16.71
CA ARG A 52 -9.06 -3.19 17.07
C ARG A 52 -8.79 -4.65 17.42
N TYR A 53 -9.73 -5.29 18.08
CA TYR A 53 -9.63 -6.71 18.45
C TYR A 53 -9.62 -7.62 17.22
N LEU A 54 -10.53 -7.41 16.28
CA LEU A 54 -10.58 -8.17 15.02
C LEU A 54 -9.32 -7.95 14.21
N ASN A 55 -8.84 -6.71 14.12
CA ASN A 55 -7.59 -6.38 13.46
C ASN A 55 -6.40 -7.10 14.10
N GLN A 56 -6.31 -7.12 15.42
CA GLN A 56 -5.23 -7.80 16.14
C GLN A 56 -5.24 -9.30 15.88
N GLN A 57 -6.39 -9.95 15.93
CA GLN A 57 -6.50 -11.38 15.62
C GLN A 57 -6.01 -11.68 14.21
N PHE A 58 -6.44 -10.89 13.24
CA PHE A 58 -6.02 -11.04 11.84
C PHE A 58 -4.51 -10.91 11.68
N TYR A 59 -3.91 -9.81 12.17
CA TYR A 59 -2.47 -9.55 12.03
C TYR A 59 -1.59 -10.51 12.84
N HIS A 60 -2.14 -11.21 13.82
CA HIS A 60 -1.44 -12.27 14.57
C HIS A 60 -1.60 -13.67 13.98
N SER A 61 -2.49 -13.85 13.01
CA SER A 61 -2.72 -15.14 12.38
C SER A 61 -1.49 -15.68 11.66
N SER A 62 -1.41 -17.00 11.53
CA SER A 62 -0.36 -17.69 10.78
C SER A 62 -0.46 -17.39 9.28
N GLU A 63 -1.67 -17.30 8.78
CA GLU A 63 -1.99 -16.98 7.40
C GLU A 63 -1.45 -15.61 7.00
N TRP A 64 -1.70 -14.59 7.82
CA TRP A 64 -1.17 -13.26 7.59
C TRP A 64 0.36 -13.24 7.63
N LYS A 65 0.97 -13.90 8.61
CA LYS A 65 2.44 -13.93 8.73
C LYS A 65 3.10 -14.60 7.52
N SER A 66 2.51 -15.69 7.02
CA SER A 66 2.99 -16.37 5.83
C SER A 66 2.88 -15.48 4.60
N LEU A 67 1.69 -14.88 4.39
CA LEU A 67 1.45 -13.98 3.27
C LEU A 67 2.35 -12.75 3.32
N ARG A 68 2.55 -12.17 4.51
CA ARG A 68 3.47 -11.05 4.69
C ARG A 68 4.88 -11.37 4.18
N ASN A 69 5.41 -12.54 4.51
CA ASN A 69 6.72 -12.97 4.04
C ASN A 69 6.74 -13.17 2.51
N GLU A 70 5.70 -13.74 1.94
CA GLU A 70 5.53 -13.89 0.50
C GLU A 70 5.57 -12.54 -0.22
N ILE A 71 4.83 -11.54 0.27
CA ILE A 71 4.82 -10.20 -0.29
C ILE A 71 6.20 -9.54 -0.21
N ILE A 72 6.89 -9.65 0.92
CA ILE A 72 8.25 -9.10 1.09
C ILE A 72 9.22 -9.71 0.07
N ILE A 73 9.12 -11.01 -0.16
CA ILE A 73 9.97 -11.71 -1.14
C ILE A 73 9.61 -11.26 -2.56
N ARG A 74 8.33 -11.24 -2.92
CA ARG A 74 7.86 -10.80 -4.24
C ARG A 74 8.33 -9.39 -4.58
N ASP A 75 8.24 -8.48 -3.61
CA ASP A 75 8.55 -7.06 -3.79
C ASP A 75 10.05 -6.76 -3.57
N ASN A 76 10.88 -7.80 -3.35
CA ASN A 76 12.31 -7.68 -3.03
C ASN A 76 12.60 -6.72 -1.87
N ALA A 77 11.74 -6.68 -0.88
CA ALA A 77 11.80 -5.72 0.24
C ALA A 77 11.90 -4.25 -0.23
N CYS A 78 11.34 -3.90 -1.37
CA CYS A 78 11.29 -2.54 -1.89
C CYS A 78 9.95 -1.88 -1.61
N ASP A 79 9.98 -0.56 -1.48
CA ASP A 79 8.76 0.27 -1.43
C ASP A 79 8.16 0.36 -2.83
N LEU A 80 7.06 -0.30 -3.09
CA LEU A 80 6.49 -0.33 -4.44
C LEU A 80 5.81 0.98 -4.86
N ALA A 81 5.52 1.87 -3.91
CA ALA A 81 5.06 3.20 -4.24
C ALA A 81 6.20 4.13 -4.70
N MET A 82 7.42 3.82 -4.30
CA MET A 82 8.62 4.58 -4.68
C MET A 82 9.58 3.65 -5.45
N PRO A 83 9.57 3.67 -6.77
CA PRO A 83 10.48 2.85 -7.58
C PRO A 83 11.94 2.99 -7.12
N ASP A 84 12.67 1.88 -7.12
CA ASP A 84 14.08 1.79 -6.75
C ASP A 84 14.41 2.14 -5.27
N HIS A 85 13.40 2.07 -4.38
CA HIS A 85 13.59 2.35 -2.96
C HIS A 85 13.58 1.07 -2.12
N GLU A 86 14.77 0.61 -1.74
CA GLU A 86 14.95 -0.56 -0.87
C GLU A 86 14.61 -0.24 0.59
N LEU A 87 13.89 -1.14 1.25
CA LEU A 87 13.49 -1.02 2.65
C LEU A 87 14.39 -1.87 3.54
N SER A 88 15.18 -1.23 4.38
CA SER A 88 16.07 -1.91 5.33
C SER A 88 15.43 -2.21 6.68
N LYS A 89 14.38 -1.48 7.05
CA LYS A 89 13.72 -1.59 8.36
C LYS A 89 12.22 -1.28 8.26
N ARG A 90 11.43 -1.87 9.16
CA ARG A 90 10.00 -1.57 9.36
C ARG A 90 9.18 -1.61 8.08
N ILE A 91 9.29 -2.72 7.36
CA ILE A 91 8.45 -2.95 6.18
C ILE A 91 6.99 -3.07 6.59
N ILE A 92 6.15 -2.25 6.02
CA ILE A 92 4.70 -2.30 6.18
C ILE A 92 4.10 -2.96 4.95
N ILE A 93 3.22 -3.93 5.15
CA ILE A 93 2.39 -4.46 4.08
C ILE A 93 1.13 -3.61 4.04
N HIS A 94 0.96 -2.91 2.94
CA HIS A 94 -0.15 -2.00 2.70
C HIS A 94 -1.25 -2.69 1.89
N HIS A 95 -2.48 -2.63 2.42
CA HIS A 95 -3.66 -2.97 1.65
C HIS A 95 -4.00 -1.78 0.74
N MET A 96 -3.86 -1.95 -0.57
CA MET A 96 -4.11 -0.88 -1.54
C MET A 96 -5.58 -0.43 -1.58
N ASN A 97 -6.47 -1.32 -1.17
CA ASN A 97 -7.90 -1.03 -1.06
C ASN A 97 -8.30 -0.93 0.41
N PRO A 98 -9.13 0.05 0.80
CA PRO A 98 -9.60 0.19 2.17
C PRO A 98 -10.29 -1.08 2.66
N ILE A 99 -9.88 -1.57 3.82
CA ILE A 99 -10.44 -2.75 4.47
C ILE A 99 -11.62 -2.34 5.35
N SER A 100 -12.74 -3.00 5.15
CA SER A 100 -13.95 -2.83 5.95
C SER A 100 -14.04 -3.88 7.05
N LYS A 101 -14.92 -3.64 8.03
CA LYS A 101 -15.27 -4.63 9.06
C LYS A 101 -15.83 -5.92 8.44
N ASN A 102 -16.59 -5.81 7.38
CA ASN A 102 -17.14 -6.95 6.66
C ASN A 102 -16.03 -7.83 6.07
N ASP A 103 -14.96 -7.22 5.56
CA ASP A 103 -13.81 -7.95 5.03
C ASP A 103 -13.12 -8.77 6.13
N LEU A 104 -12.98 -8.22 7.33
CA LEU A 104 -12.39 -8.92 8.49
C LEU A 104 -13.27 -10.06 8.98
N ILE A 105 -14.58 -9.88 9.05
CA ILE A 105 -15.52 -10.90 9.53
C ILE A 105 -15.61 -12.07 8.56
N HIS A 106 -15.70 -11.79 7.27
CA HIS A 106 -15.90 -12.80 6.22
C HIS A 106 -14.60 -13.24 5.54
N GLN A 107 -13.45 -12.70 5.97
CA GLN A 107 -12.13 -12.97 5.38
C GLN A 107 -12.17 -12.88 3.86
N THR A 108 -12.64 -11.74 3.36
CA THR A 108 -12.77 -11.53 1.92
C THR A 108 -11.40 -11.54 1.23
N ASP A 109 -11.41 -11.69 -0.07
CA ASP A 109 -10.23 -11.73 -0.93
C ASP A 109 -9.31 -10.50 -0.77
N PHE A 110 -9.88 -9.35 -0.39
CA PHE A 110 -9.11 -8.13 -0.14
C PHE A 110 -8.09 -8.24 1.00
N LEU A 111 -8.28 -9.15 1.95
CA LEU A 111 -7.39 -9.31 3.10
C LEU A 111 -6.14 -10.11 2.77
N LEU A 112 -6.28 -11.20 2.03
CA LEU A 112 -5.25 -12.25 1.91
C LEU A 112 -4.81 -12.50 0.47
N ASN A 113 -5.35 -11.80 -0.51
CA ASN A 113 -4.91 -11.94 -1.89
C ASN A 113 -3.68 -11.05 -2.14
N PRO A 114 -2.53 -11.63 -2.56
CA PRO A 114 -1.32 -10.89 -2.88
C PRO A 114 -1.53 -9.74 -3.88
N GLU A 115 -2.52 -9.86 -4.76
CA GLU A 115 -2.84 -8.86 -5.78
C GLU A 115 -3.28 -7.50 -5.20
N TYR A 116 -3.71 -7.47 -3.93
CA TYR A 116 -4.17 -6.25 -3.26
C TYR A 116 -3.20 -5.70 -2.21
N LEU A 117 -2.00 -6.27 -2.14
CA LEU A 117 -1.02 -5.99 -1.10
C LEU A 117 0.33 -5.58 -1.70
N ILE A 118 0.99 -4.62 -1.07
CA ILE A 118 2.34 -4.17 -1.46
C ILE A 118 3.20 -3.86 -0.24
N CYS A 119 4.52 -3.93 -0.40
CA CYS A 119 5.46 -3.39 0.57
C CYS A 119 5.54 -1.87 0.49
N THR A 120 5.54 -1.21 1.63
CA THR A 120 5.78 0.23 1.76
C THR A 120 6.62 0.55 2.98
N SER A 121 7.25 1.73 2.99
CA SER A 121 7.78 2.34 4.21
C SER A 121 6.64 2.91 5.07
N HIS A 122 6.95 3.22 6.32
CA HIS A 122 5.98 3.91 7.19
C HIS A 122 5.59 5.29 6.63
N LYS A 123 6.56 6.03 6.10
CA LYS A 123 6.32 7.36 5.51
C LYS A 123 5.41 7.27 4.29
N THR A 124 5.72 6.36 3.37
CA THR A 124 4.92 6.13 2.17
C THR A 124 3.51 5.66 2.51
N HIS A 125 3.38 4.75 3.46
CA HIS A 125 2.08 4.28 3.95
C HIS A 125 1.23 5.44 4.48
N SER A 126 1.81 6.31 5.31
CA SER A 126 1.11 7.50 5.82
C SER A 126 0.76 8.48 4.71
N ALA A 127 1.69 8.75 3.79
CA ALA A 127 1.43 9.64 2.65
C ALA A 127 0.28 9.16 1.77
N ILE A 128 0.20 7.86 1.51
CA ILE A 128 -0.90 7.26 0.75
C ILE A 128 -2.24 7.46 1.48
N HIS A 129 -2.28 7.15 2.76
CA HIS A 129 -3.52 7.24 3.54
C HIS A 129 -4.04 8.67 3.67
N TYR A 130 -3.15 9.64 3.88
CA TYR A 130 -3.53 11.05 3.95
C TYR A 130 -3.64 11.73 2.58
N GLY A 131 -3.19 11.08 1.51
CA GLY A 131 -3.13 11.66 0.18
C GLY A 131 -2.17 12.84 0.07
N ASP A 132 -1.15 12.89 0.94
CA ASP A 132 -0.23 14.03 1.11
C ASP A 132 1.21 13.63 0.78
N GLU A 133 1.68 14.07 -0.38
CA GLU A 133 3.06 13.86 -0.84
C GLU A 133 4.10 14.54 0.06
N SER A 134 3.73 15.61 0.77
CA SER A 134 4.67 16.33 1.64
C SER A 134 5.21 15.46 2.77
N LEU A 135 4.49 14.41 3.16
CA LEU A 135 4.95 13.43 4.13
C LEU A 135 6.11 12.56 3.63
N LEU A 136 6.35 12.55 2.33
CA LEU A 136 7.47 11.86 1.67
C LEU A 136 8.71 12.73 1.57
N GLU A 137 8.60 14.03 1.84
CA GLU A 137 9.72 14.94 1.75
C GLU A 137 10.87 14.51 2.66
N ASN A 138 11.92 14.20 1.99
CA ASN A 138 13.34 14.22 2.39
C ASN A 138 14.17 13.31 1.47
N ALA A 139 13.64 12.93 0.32
CA ALA A 139 14.30 11.93 -0.50
C ALA A 139 15.34 12.51 -1.46
N ILE A 140 15.29 13.78 -1.79
CA ILE A 140 16.27 14.36 -2.74
C ILE A 140 16.91 15.58 -2.11
N VAL A 141 17.91 15.34 -1.27
CA VAL A 141 18.93 16.37 -1.02
C VAL A 141 19.86 16.35 -2.23
N GLU A 142 19.77 17.38 -3.05
CA GLU A 142 20.70 17.59 -4.16
C GLU A 142 22.13 17.61 -3.58
N ARG A 143 22.93 16.61 -3.96
CA ARG A 143 24.33 16.52 -3.47
C ARG A 143 25.13 17.66 -4.05
N THR A 144 25.65 18.51 -3.19
CA THR A 144 26.61 19.53 -3.58
C THR A 144 27.99 18.91 -3.82
N LYS A 145 28.83 19.54 -4.64
CA LYS A 145 30.19 19.07 -4.96
C LYS A 145 31.08 18.85 -3.74
N ASN A 146 30.71 19.40 -2.58
CA ASN A 146 31.44 19.33 -1.32
C ASN A 146 30.83 18.35 -0.31
N ASP A 147 29.81 17.56 -0.70
CA ASP A 147 29.22 16.56 0.17
C ASP A 147 30.06 15.28 0.18
N THR A 148 31.11 15.31 1.01
CA THR A 148 32.06 14.20 1.14
C THR A 148 31.67 13.18 2.20
N CYS A 149 30.55 13.40 2.91
CA CYS A 149 30.08 12.52 3.96
C CYS A 149 28.71 11.91 3.63
N PRO A 150 28.65 10.69 3.02
CA PRO A 150 27.39 10.02 2.70
C PRO A 150 26.56 9.64 3.93
N TRP A 151 27.08 9.72 5.13
CA TRP A 151 26.43 9.43 6.41
C TRP A 151 26.00 10.66 7.22
N ARG A 152 26.24 11.87 6.77
CA ARG A 152 25.62 13.07 7.35
C ARG A 152 24.14 13.11 6.95
N ARG A 153 23.31 12.73 7.88
CA ARG A 153 21.86 12.94 7.83
C ARG A 153 21.49 14.17 8.62
#